data_4d070ec5b0745f75d9cb4ca30f140daf
#
_entry.id   4d070ec5b0745f75d9cb4ca30f140daf
#
_cell.length_a   1.000
_cell.length_b   1.000
_cell.length_c   1.000
_cell.angle_alpha   90.00
_cell.angle_beta   90.00
_cell.angle_gamma   90.00
#
_symmetry.space_group_name_H-M   'P 1'
#
loop_
_entity.id
_entity.type
_entity.pdbx_description
1 polymer ?
#
loop_
_entity_poly.entity_id
_entity_poly.type
_entity_poly.pdbx_seq_one_letter_code
_entity_poly.pdbx_strand_id
1 'polypeptide(L)'
;MVGFCAAALAFGRVASVLQSIELLLAVMGPRPAAFVRSFEPARHRTGIDPLVHRWIRGRDLVALLLVLQRMLRESGSIERFFIAGDDPGASDIGPALEAFSTRALQTDLTAAYGRMPKRAGVCYFFPRPSGGSACKRLNLFLRWMVRSDAIDLGVWTAVSPARLIIPLDTHVIRLGRCLRLTRYISPGWKMAAEITGSLRALDHADPVRYDFSLCHVGMMNACGFGRAQGSRQCPLRGVCRPKERVRN
;
A
#
# COMPACT_ATOMS: atom_id res chain seq x y z
N MET A 1 -12.47 -4.42 5.09
CA MET A 1 -11.69 -5.43 5.85
C MET A 1 -10.79 -6.25 4.95
N VAL A 2 -11.34 -7.08 4.05
CA VAL A 2 -10.56 -7.92 3.13
C VAL A 2 -9.49 -7.11 2.38
N GLY A 3 -9.87 -5.96 1.79
CA GLY A 3 -8.93 -5.10 1.07
C GLY A 3 -7.74 -4.63 1.90
N PHE A 4 -7.92 -4.37 3.21
CA PHE A 4 -6.80 -4.02 4.08
C PHE A 4 -5.84 -5.20 4.30
N CYS A 5 -6.38 -6.39 4.60
CA CYS A 5 -5.57 -7.60 4.75
C CYS A 5 -4.81 -7.93 3.46
N ALA A 6 -5.48 -7.84 2.32
CA ALA A 6 -4.87 -8.06 1.01
C ALA A 6 -3.73 -7.06 0.72
N ALA A 7 -3.97 -5.77 0.93
CA ALA A 7 -2.94 -4.75 0.75
C ALA A 7 -1.77 -4.91 1.72
N ALA A 8 -2.05 -5.25 2.98
CA ALA A 8 -1.03 -5.49 4.00
C ALA A 8 -0.04 -6.60 3.60
N LEU A 9 -0.53 -7.63 2.89
CA LEU A 9 0.27 -8.76 2.40
C LEU A 9 0.76 -8.60 0.94
N ALA A 10 0.45 -7.48 0.27
CA ALA A 10 0.77 -7.25 -1.14
C ALA A 10 2.28 -6.99 -1.37
N PHE A 11 3.13 -7.98 -1.04
CA PHE A 11 4.57 -7.96 -1.29
C PHE A 11 5.14 -9.36 -1.48
N GLY A 12 6.04 -9.50 -2.42
CA GLY A 12 6.60 -10.79 -2.82
C GLY A 12 6.04 -11.27 -4.16
N ARG A 13 6.06 -12.58 -4.41
CA ARG A 13 5.51 -13.18 -5.62
C ARG A 13 3.99 -13.25 -5.53
N VAL A 14 3.28 -12.95 -6.60
CA VAL A 14 1.81 -12.91 -6.65
C VAL A 14 1.18 -14.20 -6.11
N ALA A 15 1.65 -15.37 -6.55
CA ALA A 15 1.14 -16.65 -6.05
C ALA A 15 1.26 -16.79 -4.53
N SER A 16 2.39 -16.40 -3.93
CA SER A 16 2.58 -16.43 -2.47
C SER A 16 1.70 -15.41 -1.75
N VAL A 17 1.46 -14.25 -2.37
CA VAL A 17 0.54 -13.24 -1.82
C VAL A 17 -0.88 -13.77 -1.78
N LEU A 18 -1.38 -14.31 -2.90
CA LEU A 18 -2.72 -14.88 -2.99
C LEU A 18 -2.92 -16.02 -1.98
N GLN A 19 -1.99 -16.97 -1.93
CA GLN A 19 -2.04 -18.08 -0.97
C GLN A 19 -2.11 -17.58 0.48
N SER A 20 -1.30 -16.57 0.84
CA SER A 20 -1.28 -16.05 2.22
C SER A 20 -2.56 -15.30 2.57
N ILE A 21 -3.16 -14.60 1.60
CA ILE A 21 -4.46 -13.94 1.77
C ILE A 21 -5.56 -14.98 1.95
N GLU A 22 -5.60 -16.01 1.11
CA GLU A 22 -6.59 -17.09 1.17
C GLU A 22 -6.53 -17.82 2.50
N LEU A 23 -5.33 -18.19 2.98
CA LEU A 23 -5.14 -18.81 4.28
C LEU A 23 -5.65 -17.93 5.43
N LEU A 24 -5.34 -16.64 5.42
CA LEU A 24 -5.84 -15.71 6.43
C LEU A 24 -7.37 -15.59 6.37
N LEU A 25 -7.94 -15.46 5.18
CA LEU A 25 -9.39 -15.36 4.99
C LEU A 25 -10.11 -16.65 5.36
N ALA A 26 -9.51 -17.82 5.13
CA ALA A 26 -10.07 -19.10 5.57
C ALA A 26 -10.22 -19.15 7.10
N VAL A 27 -9.26 -18.62 7.86
CA VAL A 27 -9.36 -18.50 9.32
C VAL A 27 -10.46 -17.49 9.72
N MET A 28 -10.60 -16.39 8.98
CA MET A 28 -11.60 -15.36 9.29
C MET A 28 -13.02 -15.77 8.89
N GLY A 29 -13.17 -16.74 8.02
CA GLY A 29 -14.46 -17.24 7.53
C GLY A 29 -15.20 -16.26 6.62
N PRO A 30 -16.49 -16.52 6.35
CA PRO A 30 -17.27 -15.78 5.34
C PRO A 30 -17.60 -14.33 5.73
N ARG A 31 -17.39 -13.96 6.99
CA ARG A 31 -17.67 -12.62 7.52
C ARG A 31 -16.47 -11.99 8.19
N PRO A 32 -15.40 -11.62 7.43
CA PRO A 32 -14.15 -11.15 8.01
C PRO A 32 -14.29 -9.93 8.93
N ALA A 33 -15.23 -9.02 8.66
CA ALA A 33 -15.46 -7.86 9.52
C ALA A 33 -16.09 -8.26 10.87
N ALA A 34 -17.00 -9.23 10.87
CA ALA A 34 -17.59 -9.77 12.10
C ALA A 34 -16.53 -10.53 12.91
N PHE A 35 -15.73 -11.36 12.26
CA PHE A 35 -14.59 -12.04 12.88
C PHE A 35 -13.66 -11.06 13.60
N VAL A 36 -13.26 -9.98 12.93
CA VAL A 36 -12.37 -8.97 13.54
C VAL A 36 -13.05 -8.27 14.73
N ARG A 37 -14.34 -7.96 14.64
CA ARG A 37 -15.08 -7.34 15.77
C ARG A 37 -15.08 -8.23 17.02
N SER A 38 -15.23 -9.54 16.85
CA SER A 38 -15.25 -10.53 17.93
C SER A 38 -13.90 -11.23 18.13
N PHE A 39 -12.81 -10.67 17.60
CA PHE A 39 -11.50 -11.32 17.65
C PHE A 39 -10.98 -11.40 19.09
N GLU A 40 -10.70 -12.62 19.53
CA GLU A 40 -10.10 -12.94 20.83
C GLU A 40 -8.82 -13.74 20.60
N PRO A 41 -7.63 -13.17 20.88
CA PRO A 41 -6.37 -13.89 20.65
C PRO A 41 -6.30 -15.26 21.33
N ALA A 42 -6.76 -15.37 22.56
CA ALA A 42 -6.74 -16.64 23.29
C ALA A 42 -7.50 -17.78 22.56
N ARG A 43 -8.57 -17.41 21.83
CA ARG A 43 -9.44 -18.37 21.12
C ARG A 43 -8.99 -18.60 19.67
N HIS A 44 -8.56 -17.54 18.98
CA HIS A 44 -8.44 -17.57 17.53
C HIS A 44 -6.99 -17.69 17.02
N ARG A 45 -5.98 -17.43 17.89
CA ARG A 45 -4.59 -17.41 17.44
C ARG A 45 -4.08 -18.75 16.95
N THR A 46 -4.61 -19.89 17.42
CA THR A 46 -4.20 -21.23 17.00
C THR A 46 -4.29 -21.42 15.48
N GLY A 47 -5.31 -20.84 14.83
CA GLY A 47 -5.44 -20.85 13.37
C GLY A 47 -4.54 -19.85 12.65
N ILE A 48 -4.01 -18.84 13.35
CA ILE A 48 -3.22 -17.74 12.78
C ILE A 48 -1.73 -17.96 13.02
N ASP A 49 -1.32 -18.48 14.18
CA ASP A 49 0.10 -18.65 14.54
C ASP A 49 0.93 -19.44 13.51
N PRO A 50 0.39 -20.46 12.82
CA PRO A 50 1.13 -21.16 11.77
C PRO A 50 1.35 -20.35 10.49
N LEU A 51 0.61 -19.25 10.30
CA LEU A 51 0.68 -18.48 9.06
C LEU A 51 1.99 -17.71 8.96
N VAL A 52 2.63 -17.83 7.80
CA VAL A 52 3.89 -17.16 7.48
C VAL A 52 3.80 -16.54 6.10
N HIS A 53 4.07 -15.23 6.01
CA HIS A 53 4.24 -14.54 4.74
C HIS A 53 5.59 -13.83 4.72
N ARG A 54 6.58 -14.45 4.07
CA ARG A 54 7.98 -13.99 4.09
C ARG A 54 8.50 -13.84 5.53
N TRP A 55 8.72 -12.62 6.01
CA TRP A 55 9.15 -12.33 7.38
C TRP A 55 8.00 -12.06 8.36
N ILE A 56 6.78 -11.90 7.88
CA ILE A 56 5.59 -11.76 8.72
C ILE A 56 5.23 -13.12 9.30
N ARG A 57 4.99 -13.16 10.60
CA ARG A 57 4.63 -14.35 11.37
C ARG A 57 3.19 -14.24 11.87
N GLY A 58 2.60 -15.34 12.29
CA GLY A 58 1.25 -15.38 12.82
C GLY A 58 1.01 -14.35 13.93
N ARG A 59 1.96 -14.18 14.85
CA ARG A 59 1.88 -13.12 15.89
C ARG A 59 1.76 -11.69 15.31
N ASP A 60 2.35 -11.43 14.15
CA ASP A 60 2.25 -10.13 13.50
C ASP A 60 0.86 -9.94 12.86
N LEU A 61 0.25 -11.04 12.38
CA LEU A 61 -1.13 -11.07 11.90
C LEU A 61 -2.12 -10.93 13.07
N VAL A 62 -1.87 -11.58 14.20
CA VAL A 62 -2.67 -11.35 15.44
C VAL A 62 -2.61 -9.87 15.83
N ALA A 63 -1.43 -9.26 15.81
CA ALA A 63 -1.25 -7.84 16.08
C ALA A 63 -2.03 -6.96 15.08
N LEU A 64 -1.99 -7.30 13.79
CA LEU A 64 -2.77 -6.63 12.76
C LEU A 64 -4.27 -6.69 13.06
N LEU A 65 -4.79 -7.88 13.42
CA LEU A 65 -6.21 -8.06 13.73
C LEU A 65 -6.64 -7.27 14.98
N LEU A 66 -5.79 -7.17 16.00
CA LEU A 66 -6.04 -6.33 17.19
C LEU A 66 -6.10 -4.85 16.81
N VAL A 67 -5.21 -4.36 15.96
CA VAL A 67 -5.27 -2.99 15.44
C VAL A 67 -6.56 -2.74 14.67
N LEU A 68 -6.92 -3.64 13.76
CA LEU A 68 -8.16 -3.53 12.99
C LEU A 68 -9.41 -3.60 13.88
N GLN A 69 -9.41 -4.45 14.91
CA GLN A 69 -10.49 -4.53 15.90
C GLN A 69 -10.65 -3.20 16.64
N ARG A 70 -9.55 -2.61 17.09
CA ARG A 70 -9.57 -1.30 17.74
C ARG A 70 -10.16 -0.23 16.82
N MET A 71 -9.74 -0.17 15.55
CA MET A 71 -10.29 0.77 14.57
C MET A 71 -11.80 0.63 14.42
N LEU A 72 -12.29 -0.62 14.34
CA LEU A 72 -13.74 -0.88 14.24
C LEU A 72 -14.49 -0.50 15.51
N ARG A 73 -13.88 -0.71 16.68
CA ARG A 73 -14.49 -0.38 17.98
C ARG A 73 -14.54 1.12 18.22
N GLU A 74 -13.45 1.85 17.92
CA GLU A 74 -13.37 3.28 18.18
C GLU A 74 -14.17 4.12 17.15
N SER A 75 -14.16 3.71 15.89
CA SER A 75 -14.67 4.55 14.79
C SER A 75 -15.77 3.89 13.96
N GLY A 76 -16.10 2.63 14.23
CA GLY A 76 -17.10 1.87 13.48
C GLY A 76 -16.59 1.35 12.13
N SER A 77 -15.64 2.03 11.49
CA SER A 77 -15.03 1.61 10.22
C SER A 77 -13.57 2.04 10.11
N ILE A 78 -12.81 1.39 9.21
CA ILE A 78 -11.42 1.79 8.91
C ILE A 78 -11.40 3.18 8.24
N GLU A 79 -12.37 3.49 7.39
CA GLU A 79 -12.51 4.81 6.77
C GLU A 79 -12.66 5.91 7.83
N ARG A 80 -13.63 5.76 8.74
CA ARG A 80 -13.85 6.75 9.81
C ARG A 80 -12.62 6.89 10.72
N PHE A 81 -11.92 5.81 10.99
CA PHE A 81 -10.67 5.88 11.73
C PHE A 81 -9.60 6.64 10.94
N PHE A 82 -9.53 6.48 9.62
CA PHE A 82 -8.60 7.22 8.77
C PHE A 82 -8.91 8.72 8.76
N ILE A 83 -10.16 9.09 8.44
CA ILE A 83 -10.55 10.51 8.31
C ILE A 83 -10.56 11.27 9.64
N ALA A 84 -10.64 10.59 10.78
CA ALA A 84 -10.55 11.24 12.09
C ALA A 84 -9.16 11.89 12.35
N GLY A 85 -8.16 11.59 11.54
CA GLY A 85 -6.84 12.23 11.57
C GLY A 85 -6.50 12.94 10.26
N ASP A 86 -7.49 13.14 9.38
CA ASP A 86 -7.31 13.80 8.09
C ASP A 86 -7.53 15.31 8.21
N ASP A 87 -6.76 16.06 7.44
CA ASP A 87 -7.01 17.47 7.14
C ASP A 87 -7.49 17.56 5.68
N PRO A 88 -8.79 17.84 5.44
CA PRO A 88 -9.34 17.97 4.08
C PRO A 88 -8.67 19.08 3.26
N GLY A 89 -8.07 20.07 3.90
CA GLY A 89 -7.32 21.16 3.26
C GLY A 89 -5.91 20.77 2.82
N ALA A 90 -5.40 19.64 3.26
CA ALA A 90 -4.08 19.17 2.86
C ALA A 90 -4.05 18.80 1.36
N SER A 91 -2.94 19.13 0.69
CA SER A 91 -2.75 18.90 -0.75
C SER A 91 -2.69 17.42 -1.14
N ASP A 92 -2.38 16.56 -0.19
CA ASP A 92 -2.35 15.10 -0.35
C ASP A 92 -2.66 14.38 0.97
N ILE A 93 -2.73 13.05 0.91
CA ILE A 93 -3.06 12.18 2.05
C ILE A 93 -1.89 11.92 3.02
N GLY A 94 -0.72 12.53 2.83
CA GLY A 94 0.46 12.29 3.66
C GLY A 94 0.23 12.54 5.15
N PRO A 95 -0.31 13.71 5.55
CA PRO A 95 -0.66 13.99 6.95
C PRO A 95 -1.66 12.99 7.53
N ALA A 96 -2.69 12.61 6.76
CA ALA A 96 -3.67 11.61 7.18
C ALA A 96 -3.05 10.23 7.39
N LEU A 97 -2.15 9.79 6.48
CA LEU A 97 -1.42 8.53 6.63
C LEU A 97 -0.48 8.54 7.84
N GLU A 98 0.17 9.66 8.12
CA GLU A 98 1.00 9.82 9.32
C GLU A 98 0.17 9.64 10.59
N ALA A 99 -0.96 10.34 10.69
CA ALA A 99 -1.88 10.24 11.82
C ALA A 99 -2.47 8.84 11.95
N PHE A 100 -2.93 8.25 10.84
CA PHE A 100 -3.49 6.90 10.79
C PHE A 100 -2.51 5.84 11.31
N SER A 101 -1.28 5.83 10.79
CA SER A 101 -0.25 4.87 11.19
C SER A 101 0.20 5.08 12.63
N THR A 102 0.33 6.32 13.07
CA THR A 102 0.71 6.65 14.45
C THR A 102 -0.35 6.16 15.43
N ARG A 103 -1.62 6.48 15.17
CA ARG A 103 -2.75 6.04 16.02
C ARG A 103 -2.91 4.52 16.00
N ALA A 104 -2.75 3.87 14.85
CA ALA A 104 -2.80 2.41 14.72
C ALA A 104 -1.78 1.72 15.64
N LEU A 105 -0.56 2.22 15.68
CA LEU A 105 0.53 1.64 16.48
C LEU A 105 0.45 1.96 17.98
N GLN A 106 -0.51 2.79 18.43
CA GLN A 106 -0.83 2.99 19.85
C GLN A 106 -1.73 1.89 20.43
N THR A 107 -2.12 0.89 19.63
CA THR A 107 -2.88 -0.27 20.10
C THR A 107 -2.06 -1.08 21.09
N ASP A 108 -2.68 -1.53 22.18
CA ASP A 108 -2.04 -2.53 23.04
C ASP A 108 -1.92 -3.86 22.29
N LEU A 109 -0.68 -4.30 22.12
CA LEU A 109 -0.32 -5.51 21.38
C LEU A 109 0.27 -6.60 22.29
N THR A 110 0.12 -6.45 23.60
CA THR A 110 0.59 -7.41 24.60
C THR A 110 0.05 -8.81 24.34
N ALA A 111 -1.23 -8.93 23.95
CA ALA A 111 -1.85 -10.20 23.61
C ALA A 111 -1.23 -10.88 22.36
N ALA A 112 -0.61 -10.12 21.46
CA ALA A 112 0.06 -10.66 20.28
C ALA A 112 1.52 -11.06 20.57
N TYR A 113 2.25 -10.21 21.30
CA TYR A 113 3.70 -10.33 21.43
C TYR A 113 4.18 -10.69 22.84
N GLY A 114 3.34 -10.57 23.87
CA GLY A 114 3.77 -10.52 25.25
C GLY A 114 4.54 -9.22 25.50
N ARG A 115 5.80 -9.19 25.11
CA ARG A 115 6.64 -7.99 25.09
C ARG A 115 6.86 -7.53 23.64
N MET A 116 6.68 -6.24 23.40
CA MET A 116 6.88 -5.63 22.07
C MET A 116 8.32 -5.84 21.59
N PRO A 117 8.56 -6.52 20.46
CA PRO A 117 9.90 -6.70 19.94
C PRO A 117 10.42 -5.40 19.32
N LYS A 118 11.75 -5.19 19.33
CA LYS A 118 12.41 -4.01 18.74
C LYS A 118 12.03 -3.81 17.26
N ARG A 119 11.75 -4.90 16.53
CA ARG A 119 11.33 -4.89 15.11
C ARG A 119 10.05 -5.72 14.97
N ALA A 120 8.96 -5.20 15.49
CA ALA A 120 7.66 -5.86 15.36
C ALA A 120 7.18 -5.82 13.91
N GLY A 121 6.72 -6.96 13.39
CA GLY A 121 6.22 -7.04 12.01
C GLY A 121 4.97 -6.18 11.77
N VAL A 122 4.17 -5.90 12.81
CA VAL A 122 3.03 -4.99 12.73
C VAL A 122 3.41 -3.60 12.24
N CYS A 123 4.59 -3.08 12.60
CA CYS A 123 5.09 -1.78 12.13
C CYS A 123 5.24 -1.74 10.59
N TYR A 124 5.42 -2.91 9.98
CA TYR A 124 5.51 -3.02 8.53
C TYR A 124 4.16 -2.78 7.83
N PHE A 125 3.04 -3.01 8.51
CA PHE A 125 1.70 -2.74 7.98
C PHE A 125 1.33 -1.25 8.07
N PHE A 126 1.93 -0.52 8.99
CA PHE A 126 1.65 0.88 9.27
C PHE A 126 2.90 1.77 9.12
N PRO A 127 3.49 1.82 7.91
CA PRO A 127 4.61 2.71 7.64
C PRO A 127 4.15 4.17 7.66
N ARG A 128 5.09 5.09 7.98
CA ARG A 128 4.81 6.53 8.04
C ARG A 128 5.60 7.30 7.00
N PRO A 129 5.00 8.32 6.36
CA PRO A 129 5.68 9.26 5.47
C PRO A 129 6.90 9.93 6.11
N SER A 130 6.78 10.36 7.37
CA SER A 130 7.88 10.99 8.12
C SER A 130 9.10 10.09 8.30
N GLY A 131 8.90 8.76 8.33
CA GLY A 131 9.98 7.76 8.32
C GLY A 131 10.64 7.56 6.95
N GLY A 132 10.29 8.35 5.93
CA GLY A 132 10.80 8.26 4.56
C GLY A 132 10.19 7.12 3.73
N SER A 133 9.27 6.35 4.28
CA SER A 133 8.58 5.27 3.57
C SER A 133 7.69 5.82 2.46
N ALA A 134 7.69 5.15 1.29
CA ALA A 134 6.72 5.43 0.23
C ALA A 134 5.29 4.97 0.58
N CYS A 135 5.07 4.32 1.70
CA CYS A 135 3.78 3.81 2.17
C CYS A 135 3.01 2.99 1.11
N LYS A 136 3.74 2.29 0.23
CA LYS A 136 3.19 1.63 -0.97
C LYS A 136 1.88 0.87 -0.71
N ARG A 137 1.84 0.04 0.33
CA ARG A 137 0.69 -0.83 0.59
C ARG A 137 -0.51 -0.08 1.15
N LEU A 138 -0.28 0.95 1.95
CA LEU A 138 -1.35 1.85 2.39
C LEU A 138 -1.88 2.68 1.22
N ASN A 139 -1.01 3.20 0.35
CA ASN A 139 -1.42 3.89 -0.86
C ASN A 139 -2.19 2.95 -1.82
N LEU A 140 -1.78 1.68 -1.93
CA LEU A 140 -2.51 0.68 -2.71
C LEU A 140 -3.90 0.41 -2.12
N PHE A 141 -3.99 0.27 -0.79
CA PHE A 141 -5.27 0.11 -0.10
C PHE A 141 -6.18 1.33 -0.33
N LEU A 142 -5.66 2.54 -0.16
CA LEU A 142 -6.43 3.77 -0.37
C LEU A 142 -6.87 3.90 -1.83
N ARG A 143 -6.01 3.56 -2.79
CA ARG A 143 -6.39 3.53 -4.19
C ARG A 143 -7.62 2.65 -4.41
N TRP A 144 -7.59 1.40 -3.93
CA TRP A 144 -8.72 0.47 -4.08
C TRP A 144 -10.00 0.94 -3.40
N MET A 145 -9.88 1.64 -2.26
CA MET A 145 -11.05 2.04 -1.48
C MET A 145 -11.68 3.35 -1.97
N VAL A 146 -10.88 4.27 -2.48
CA VAL A 146 -11.30 5.64 -2.82
C VAL A 146 -11.65 5.80 -4.29
N ARG A 147 -10.85 5.22 -5.21
CA ARG A 147 -11.13 5.29 -6.64
C ARG A 147 -12.23 4.30 -7.04
N SER A 148 -13.09 4.72 -7.95
CA SER A 148 -14.16 3.87 -8.50
C SER A 148 -13.98 3.74 -10.02
N ASP A 149 -13.57 2.54 -10.47
CA ASP A 149 -13.47 2.19 -11.88
C ASP A 149 -13.64 0.66 -12.07
N ALA A 150 -13.23 0.12 -13.20
CA ALA A 150 -13.32 -1.32 -13.49
C ALA A 150 -12.40 -2.19 -12.60
N ILE A 151 -11.46 -1.58 -11.86
CA ILE A 151 -10.43 -2.27 -11.07
C ILE A 151 -10.60 -1.95 -9.59
N ASP A 152 -10.86 -0.69 -9.26
CA ASP A 152 -10.89 -0.15 -7.91
C ASP A 152 -12.33 -0.07 -7.39
N LEU A 153 -12.54 -0.35 -6.10
CA LEU A 153 -13.87 -0.57 -5.52
C LEU A 153 -14.66 0.73 -5.24
N GLY A 154 -13.97 1.83 -4.91
CA GLY A 154 -14.57 3.14 -4.67
C GLY A 154 -15.60 3.20 -3.54
N VAL A 155 -15.39 2.43 -2.48
CA VAL A 155 -16.35 2.36 -1.35
C VAL A 155 -16.12 3.42 -0.29
N TRP A 156 -15.02 4.19 -0.36
CA TRP A 156 -14.74 5.34 0.49
C TRP A 156 -15.07 6.63 -0.25
N THR A 157 -15.98 7.40 0.29
CA THR A 157 -16.47 8.63 -0.32
C THR A 157 -15.96 9.90 0.37
N ALA A 158 -15.38 9.76 1.56
CA ALA A 158 -14.92 10.89 2.36
C ALA A 158 -13.52 11.41 1.95
N VAL A 159 -12.79 10.66 1.11
CA VAL A 159 -11.45 11.03 0.62
C VAL A 159 -11.51 11.27 -0.89
N SER A 160 -11.02 12.43 -1.33
CA SER A 160 -10.96 12.74 -2.77
C SER A 160 -9.85 11.96 -3.47
N PRO A 161 -10.10 11.34 -4.65
CA PRO A 161 -9.07 10.72 -5.48
C PRO A 161 -7.92 11.68 -5.85
N ALA A 162 -8.20 12.97 -5.98
CA ALA A 162 -7.21 14.02 -6.28
C ALA A 162 -6.08 14.10 -5.25
N ARG A 163 -6.34 13.66 -4.01
CA ARG A 163 -5.38 13.71 -2.90
C ARG A 163 -4.54 12.44 -2.76
N LEU A 164 -4.88 11.37 -3.48
CA LEU A 164 -4.16 10.11 -3.40
C LEU A 164 -2.71 10.25 -3.88
N ILE A 165 -1.85 9.39 -3.34
CA ILE A 165 -0.45 9.24 -3.75
C ILE A 165 -0.26 7.86 -4.38
N ILE A 166 0.47 7.83 -5.51
CA ILE A 166 0.68 6.60 -6.29
C ILE A 166 1.38 5.51 -5.45
N PRO A 167 0.90 4.25 -5.49
CA PRO A 167 1.58 3.12 -4.87
C PRO A 167 2.93 2.87 -5.54
N LEU A 168 4.02 3.22 -4.89
CA LEU A 168 5.36 3.18 -5.46
C LEU A 168 5.92 1.76 -5.47
N ASP A 169 5.77 1.03 -6.58
CA ASP A 169 6.40 -0.26 -6.81
C ASP A 169 7.64 -0.17 -7.72
N THR A 170 8.29 -1.30 -7.98
CA THR A 170 9.50 -1.34 -8.81
C THR A 170 9.25 -0.93 -10.26
N HIS A 171 8.06 -1.20 -10.79
CA HIS A 171 7.67 -0.85 -12.17
C HIS A 171 7.39 0.64 -12.28
N VAL A 172 6.61 1.18 -11.35
CA VAL A 172 6.33 2.62 -11.25
C VAL A 172 7.62 3.42 -11.04
N ILE A 173 8.54 2.97 -10.17
CA ILE A 173 9.86 3.60 -9.99
C ILE A 173 10.63 3.67 -11.31
N ARG A 174 10.69 2.55 -12.03
CA ARG A 174 11.44 2.47 -13.30
C ARG A 174 10.83 3.38 -14.35
N LEU A 175 9.51 3.31 -14.55
CA LEU A 175 8.83 4.13 -15.54
C LEU A 175 8.80 5.61 -15.14
N GLY A 176 8.59 5.93 -13.89
CA GLY A 176 8.65 7.29 -13.38
C GLY A 176 9.99 7.97 -13.68
N ARG A 177 11.08 7.22 -13.56
CA ARG A 177 12.43 7.70 -13.97
C ARG A 177 12.59 7.79 -15.48
N CYS A 178 12.12 6.79 -16.20
CA CYS A 178 12.21 6.73 -17.66
C CYS A 178 11.45 7.88 -18.31
N LEU A 179 10.29 8.22 -17.78
CA LEU A 179 9.43 9.32 -18.22
C LEU A 179 9.80 10.67 -17.60
N ARG A 180 10.82 10.71 -16.72
CA ARG A 180 11.24 11.91 -15.97
C ARG A 180 10.13 12.52 -15.10
N LEU A 181 9.23 11.69 -14.57
CA LEU A 181 8.21 12.11 -13.62
C LEU A 181 8.81 12.35 -12.22
N THR A 182 10.07 11.97 -12.00
CA THR A 182 10.79 12.19 -10.76
C THR A 182 12.28 12.37 -11.01
N ARG A 183 12.91 13.23 -10.21
CA ARG A 183 14.35 13.42 -10.09
C ARG A 183 14.97 12.55 -8.98
N TYR A 184 14.15 12.03 -8.07
CA TYR A 184 14.63 11.23 -6.94
C TYR A 184 15.19 9.87 -7.39
N ILE A 185 16.28 9.46 -6.74
CA ILE A 185 16.95 8.18 -6.99
C ILE A 185 16.46 7.13 -5.98
N SER A 186 16.36 7.51 -4.72
CA SER A 186 15.96 6.61 -3.64
C SER A 186 14.43 6.50 -3.54
N PRO A 187 13.88 5.29 -3.55
CA PRO A 187 12.45 5.09 -3.34
C PRO A 187 12.02 5.58 -1.95
N GLY A 188 11.01 6.43 -1.90
CA GLY A 188 10.48 6.96 -0.64
C GLY A 188 9.28 7.86 -0.89
N TRP A 189 8.76 8.47 0.17
CA TRP A 189 7.60 9.36 0.09
C TRP A 189 7.81 10.49 -0.94
N LYS A 190 8.97 11.15 -0.89
CA LYS A 190 9.28 12.25 -1.82
C LYS A 190 9.21 11.83 -3.29
N MET A 191 9.68 10.62 -3.62
CA MET A 191 9.57 10.10 -4.99
C MET A 191 8.11 9.83 -5.37
N ALA A 192 7.33 9.19 -4.50
CA ALA A 192 5.92 8.92 -4.75
C ALA A 192 5.12 10.21 -4.94
N ALA A 193 5.33 11.20 -4.08
CA ALA A 193 4.68 12.51 -4.15
C ALA A 193 5.07 13.27 -5.43
N GLU A 194 6.35 13.26 -5.85
CA GLU A 194 6.80 13.94 -7.06
C GLU A 194 6.25 13.27 -8.34
N ILE A 195 6.23 11.93 -8.41
CA ILE A 195 5.60 11.21 -9.52
C ILE A 195 4.10 11.57 -9.59
N THR A 196 3.42 11.53 -8.43
CA THR A 196 1.99 11.89 -8.37
C THR A 196 1.76 13.35 -8.79
N GLY A 197 2.60 14.27 -8.36
CA GLY A 197 2.56 15.68 -8.79
C GLY A 197 2.67 15.84 -10.30
N SER A 198 3.57 15.09 -10.95
CA SER A 198 3.71 15.07 -12.40
C SER A 198 2.46 14.48 -13.10
N LEU A 199 1.85 13.45 -12.53
CA LEU A 199 0.62 12.85 -13.05
C LEU A 199 -0.59 13.76 -12.82
N ARG A 200 -0.62 14.54 -11.73
CA ARG A 200 -1.67 15.52 -11.43
C ARG A 200 -1.72 16.63 -12.49
N ALA A 201 -0.61 16.94 -13.15
CA ALA A 201 -0.62 17.85 -14.28
C ALA A 201 -1.39 17.30 -15.50
N LEU A 202 -1.56 15.98 -15.59
CA LEU A 202 -2.33 15.31 -16.65
C LEU A 202 -3.80 15.11 -16.27
N ASP A 203 -4.05 14.82 -14.99
CA ASP A 203 -5.39 14.66 -14.43
C ASP A 203 -5.40 15.15 -12.98
N HIS A 204 -6.01 16.31 -12.74
CA HIS A 204 -6.09 16.92 -11.42
C HIS A 204 -7.05 16.18 -10.49
N ALA A 205 -8.10 15.61 -11.05
CA ALA A 205 -9.15 14.95 -10.28
C ALA A 205 -8.74 13.53 -9.83
N ASP A 206 -7.90 12.84 -10.63
CA ASP A 206 -7.49 11.46 -10.35
C ASP A 206 -6.07 11.17 -10.86
N PRO A 207 -5.01 11.70 -10.23
CA PRO A 207 -3.63 11.49 -10.67
C PRO A 207 -3.19 10.03 -10.60
N VAL A 208 -3.85 9.20 -9.78
CA VAL A 208 -3.48 7.80 -9.54
C VAL A 208 -4.11 6.84 -10.54
N ARG A 209 -5.02 7.31 -11.41
CA ARG A 209 -5.62 6.50 -12.48
C ARG A 209 -4.59 5.83 -13.42
N TYR A 210 -3.41 6.42 -13.54
CA TYR A 210 -2.34 5.93 -14.40
C TYR A 210 -1.51 4.79 -13.78
N ASP A 211 -1.68 4.49 -12.47
CA ASP A 211 -0.87 3.51 -11.74
C ASP A 211 -0.91 2.14 -12.38
N PHE A 212 -2.12 1.65 -12.68
CA PHE A 212 -2.31 0.32 -13.29
C PHE A 212 -1.58 0.22 -14.64
N SER A 213 -1.74 1.22 -15.51
CA SER A 213 -1.10 1.25 -16.84
C SER A 213 0.42 1.32 -16.73
N LEU A 214 0.95 2.17 -15.84
CA LEU A 214 2.39 2.28 -15.59
C LEU A 214 2.96 0.96 -15.07
N CYS A 215 2.27 0.32 -14.13
CA CYS A 215 2.70 -0.97 -13.59
C CYS A 215 2.73 -2.04 -14.70
N HIS A 216 1.68 -2.15 -15.51
CA HIS A 216 1.59 -3.14 -16.60
C HIS A 216 2.63 -2.94 -17.67
N VAL A 217 2.85 -1.72 -18.15
CA VAL A 217 3.93 -1.40 -19.10
C VAL A 217 5.30 -1.81 -18.52
N GLY A 218 5.50 -1.57 -17.22
CA GLY A 218 6.71 -2.01 -16.52
C GLY A 218 6.86 -3.54 -16.43
N MET A 219 5.76 -4.29 -16.37
CA MET A 219 5.74 -5.77 -16.31
C MET A 219 5.94 -6.43 -17.68
N MET A 220 5.61 -5.77 -18.78
CA MET A 220 5.70 -6.35 -20.14
C MET A 220 7.12 -6.72 -20.57
N ASN A 221 8.14 -6.45 -19.77
CA ASN A 221 9.57 -6.64 -20.10
C ASN A 221 10.00 -6.05 -21.44
N ALA A 222 9.15 -5.25 -22.07
CA ALA A 222 9.40 -4.62 -23.36
C ALA A 222 10.35 -3.42 -23.26
N CYS A 223 10.58 -2.92 -22.04
CA CYS A 223 11.50 -1.83 -21.79
C CYS A 223 12.87 -2.37 -21.39
N GLY A 224 13.87 -2.11 -22.22
CA GLY A 224 15.27 -2.45 -21.94
C GLY A 224 15.93 -1.58 -20.87
N PHE A 225 15.25 -0.56 -20.34
CA PHE A 225 15.80 0.42 -19.37
C PHE A 225 17.19 0.92 -19.71
N GLY A 226 17.40 1.29 -21.00
CA GLY A 226 18.70 1.74 -21.53
C GLY A 226 19.55 0.63 -22.15
N ARG A 227 19.06 -0.61 -22.25
CA ARG A 227 19.68 -1.66 -23.07
C ARG A 227 19.10 -1.61 -24.48
N ALA A 228 19.94 -1.43 -25.49
CA ALA A 228 19.54 -1.22 -26.89
C ALA A 228 18.61 -2.31 -27.47
N GLN A 229 18.69 -3.55 -26.97
CA GLN A 229 17.90 -4.68 -27.47
C GLN A 229 16.46 -4.72 -26.95
N GLY A 230 16.16 -4.17 -25.77
CA GLY A 230 14.82 -4.25 -25.15
C GLY A 230 13.86 -3.12 -25.54
N SER A 231 14.35 -2.01 -26.11
CA SER A 231 13.53 -0.82 -26.33
C SER A 231 12.68 -0.84 -27.61
N ARG A 232 12.89 -1.78 -28.53
CA ARG A 232 12.18 -1.83 -29.83
C ARG A 232 10.68 -2.08 -29.70
N GLN A 233 10.26 -2.84 -28.70
CA GLN A 233 8.86 -3.20 -28.46
C GLN A 233 8.19 -2.38 -27.34
N CYS A 234 8.90 -1.41 -26.76
CA CYS A 234 8.36 -0.59 -25.70
C CYS A 234 7.29 0.38 -26.26
N PRO A 235 6.06 0.37 -25.73
CA PRO A 235 4.98 1.26 -26.18
C PRO A 235 5.29 2.74 -25.91
N LEU A 236 6.24 3.03 -25.03
CA LEU A 236 6.68 4.39 -24.70
C LEU A 236 7.93 4.82 -25.47
N ARG A 237 8.32 4.06 -26.52
CA ARG A 237 9.46 4.41 -27.37
C ARG A 237 9.22 5.77 -28.04
N GLY A 238 10.20 6.65 -27.92
CA GLY A 238 10.11 8.03 -28.45
C GLY A 238 9.59 9.05 -27.43
N VAL A 239 8.86 8.62 -26.41
CA VAL A 239 8.41 9.48 -25.30
C VAL A 239 9.32 9.35 -24.08
N CYS A 240 9.83 8.15 -23.83
CA CYS A 240 10.78 7.93 -22.74
C CYS A 240 12.15 8.58 -23.07
N ARG A 241 12.75 9.15 -22.03
CA ARG A 241 14.07 9.78 -22.13
C ARG A 241 14.99 9.15 -21.08
N PRO A 242 15.47 7.90 -21.31
CA PRO A 242 16.45 7.31 -20.42
C PRO A 242 17.70 8.22 -20.38
N LYS A 243 18.27 8.40 -19.18
CA LYS A 243 19.57 9.08 -19.10
C LYS A 243 20.55 8.25 -19.92
N GLU A 244 21.12 8.83 -20.95
CA GLU A 244 22.30 8.26 -21.61
C GLU A 244 23.35 8.05 -20.54
N ARG A 245 23.82 6.81 -20.39
CA ARG A 245 25.01 6.56 -19.60
C ARG A 245 26.15 7.24 -20.38
N VAL A 246 26.65 8.34 -19.84
CA VAL A 246 27.97 8.83 -20.22
C VAL A 246 28.92 7.65 -19.98
N ARG A 247 29.38 7.03 -21.07
CA ARG A 247 30.49 6.08 -21.02
C ARG A 247 31.73 6.90 -20.69
N ASN A 248 32.19 6.82 -19.44
CA ASN A 248 33.60 7.15 -19.16
C ASN A 248 34.48 6.04 -19.68
#